data_e26d0afc034af24a8d967a3165aca138
#
_entry.id   e26d0afc034af24a8d967a3165aca138
#
_cell.length_a   1.000
_cell.length_b   1.000
_cell.length_c   1.000
_cell.angle_alpha   90.00
_cell.angle_beta   90.00
_cell.angle_gamma   90.00
#
_symmetry.space_group_name_H-M   'P 1'
#
loop_
_entity.id
_entity.type
_entity.pdbx_description
1 polymer ?
#
loop_
_entity_poly.entity_id
_entity_poly.type
_entity_poly.pdbx_seq_one_letter_code
_entity_poly.pdbx_strand_id
1 'polypeptide(L)'
;MTVNFSPVNKDQLVEIMLVENACHSHPWSEQTMLSCMGGRYFGYLLKQGQTLLGFYIGEYVAGEATLMDVCVAPDHQGQGFGKQLLIHFTDHAKSLGATELFLEVRAKNISALMMYINWGFVEVGRRTGYYPSNIGYEDAIVMKKKL
;
A
#
# COMPACT_ATOMS: atom_id res chain seq x y z
N MET A 1 7.34 -13.99 -18.15
CA MET A 1 6.06 -13.36 -18.50
C MET A 1 6.03 -11.91 -18.01
N THR A 2 5.39 -11.06 -18.79
CA THR A 2 5.33 -9.62 -18.50
C THR A 2 4.29 -9.32 -17.44
N VAL A 3 4.62 -8.43 -16.52
CA VAL A 3 3.67 -7.88 -15.56
C VAL A 3 3.22 -6.50 -16.04
N ASN A 4 1.99 -6.12 -15.73
CA ASN A 4 1.41 -4.85 -16.14
C ASN A 4 0.71 -4.16 -14.98
N PHE A 5 0.84 -2.83 -14.94
CA PHE A 5 0.07 -1.99 -14.02
C PHE A 5 -1.17 -1.46 -14.75
N SER A 6 -2.29 -1.45 -14.05
CA SER A 6 -3.53 -0.82 -14.53
C SER A 6 -4.25 -0.12 -13.39
N PRO A 7 -4.95 1.01 -13.67
CA PRO A 7 -5.65 1.73 -12.62
C PRO A 7 -6.71 0.89 -11.91
N VAL A 8 -6.81 1.07 -10.60
CA VAL A 8 -7.89 0.47 -9.80
C VAL A 8 -9.23 1.09 -10.18
N ASN A 9 -10.27 0.26 -10.33
CA ASN A 9 -11.64 0.75 -10.50
C ASN A 9 -12.64 -0.17 -9.78
N LYS A 10 -13.88 0.32 -9.65
CA LYS A 10 -14.93 -0.37 -8.88
C LYS A 10 -15.30 -1.74 -9.46
N ASP A 11 -15.14 -1.94 -10.76
CA ASP A 11 -15.47 -3.20 -11.42
C ASP A 11 -14.55 -4.34 -10.97
N GLN A 12 -13.43 -4.01 -10.36
CA GLN A 12 -12.42 -4.97 -9.89
C GLN A 12 -12.52 -5.23 -8.38
N LEU A 13 -13.57 -4.73 -7.72
CA LEU A 13 -13.67 -4.80 -6.26
C LEU A 13 -13.60 -6.23 -5.73
N VAL A 14 -14.24 -7.19 -6.40
CA VAL A 14 -14.26 -8.58 -5.94
C VAL A 14 -12.84 -9.16 -5.87
N GLU A 15 -12.06 -9.03 -6.95
CA GLU A 15 -10.69 -9.56 -6.97
C GLU A 15 -9.76 -8.77 -6.04
N ILE A 16 -9.95 -7.46 -5.90
CA ILE A 16 -9.18 -6.64 -4.97
C ILE A 16 -9.42 -7.11 -3.53
N MET A 17 -10.68 -7.33 -3.15
CA MET A 17 -11.02 -7.75 -1.80
C MET A 17 -10.54 -9.17 -1.49
N LEU A 18 -10.48 -10.06 -2.49
CA LEU A 18 -9.88 -11.38 -2.29
C LEU A 18 -8.41 -11.27 -1.87
N VAL A 19 -7.65 -10.39 -2.53
CA VAL A 19 -6.24 -10.16 -2.19
C VAL A 19 -6.12 -9.44 -0.86
N GLU A 20 -6.94 -8.41 -0.62
CA GLU A 20 -6.93 -7.66 0.64
C GLU A 20 -7.16 -8.59 1.83
N ASN A 21 -8.19 -9.43 1.77
CA ASN A 21 -8.55 -10.36 2.85
C ASN A 21 -7.50 -11.44 3.07
N ALA A 22 -6.82 -11.86 2.01
CA ALA A 22 -5.78 -12.89 2.10
C ALA A 22 -4.44 -12.35 2.62
N CYS A 23 -4.18 -11.06 2.42
CA CYS A 23 -2.89 -10.43 2.66
C CYS A 23 -2.80 -9.78 4.06
N HIS A 24 -3.92 -9.33 4.61
CA HIS A 24 -3.96 -8.63 5.90
C HIS A 24 -4.75 -9.41 6.95
N SER A 25 -4.26 -9.39 8.20
CA SER A 25 -4.99 -9.98 9.34
C SER A 25 -6.22 -9.14 9.72
N HIS A 26 -6.17 -7.83 9.46
CA HIS A 26 -7.25 -6.88 9.73
C HIS A 26 -7.50 -6.06 8.47
N PRO A 27 -8.13 -6.67 7.43
CA PRO A 27 -8.30 -6.02 6.14
C PRO A 27 -9.33 -4.89 6.19
N TRP A 28 -9.24 -3.96 5.23
CA TRP A 28 -10.30 -3.00 5.00
C TRP A 28 -11.59 -3.71 4.61
N SER A 29 -12.72 -3.12 4.95
CA SER A 29 -14.03 -3.54 4.44
C SER A 29 -14.19 -3.12 2.98
N GLU A 30 -15.17 -3.71 2.27
CA GLU A 30 -15.53 -3.25 0.93
C GLU A 30 -15.88 -1.77 0.91
N GLN A 31 -16.62 -1.30 1.90
CA GLN A 31 -17.04 0.10 1.99
C GLN A 31 -15.82 1.03 2.10
N THR A 32 -14.85 0.68 2.94
CA THR A 32 -13.61 1.46 3.06
C THR A 32 -12.83 1.45 1.75
N MET A 33 -12.70 0.28 1.11
CA MET A 33 -12.00 0.17 -0.17
C MET A 33 -12.65 1.06 -1.23
N LEU A 34 -13.98 1.02 -1.36
CA LEU A 34 -14.71 1.86 -2.29
C LEU A 34 -14.54 3.34 -2.00
N SER A 35 -14.48 3.73 -0.73
CA SER A 35 -14.31 5.13 -0.33
C SER A 35 -12.93 5.69 -0.70
N CYS A 36 -11.97 4.81 -0.97
CA CYS A 36 -10.60 5.18 -1.36
C CYS A 36 -10.36 5.00 -2.87
N MET A 37 -11.41 5.10 -3.68
CA MET A 37 -11.34 5.09 -5.14
C MET A 37 -11.84 6.41 -5.69
N GLY A 38 -11.02 7.05 -6.53
CA GLY A 38 -11.36 8.34 -7.15
C GLY A 38 -11.06 9.55 -6.26
N GLY A 39 -11.29 10.74 -6.78
CA GLY A 39 -11.00 12.00 -6.07
C GLY A 39 -9.49 12.15 -5.80
N ARG A 40 -9.14 12.37 -4.55
CA ARG A 40 -7.74 12.52 -4.11
C ARG A 40 -6.99 11.19 -4.02
N TYR A 41 -7.68 10.07 -4.21
CA TYR A 41 -7.08 8.74 -4.16
C TYR A 41 -6.66 8.29 -5.54
N PHE A 42 -5.60 7.47 -5.57
CA PHE A 42 -5.15 6.78 -6.79
C PHE A 42 -4.71 5.38 -6.39
N GLY A 43 -4.78 4.46 -7.32
CA GLY A 43 -4.36 3.09 -7.04
C GLY A 43 -4.15 2.33 -8.32
N TYR A 44 -3.28 1.32 -8.24
CA TYR A 44 -2.95 0.49 -9.38
C TYR A 44 -2.91 -0.99 -9.00
N LEU A 45 -3.39 -1.80 -9.93
CA LEU A 45 -3.25 -3.25 -9.89
C LEU A 45 -1.97 -3.66 -10.60
N LEU A 46 -1.29 -4.65 -10.06
CA LEU A 46 -0.18 -5.33 -10.73
C LEU A 46 -0.66 -6.70 -11.14
N LYS A 47 -0.71 -6.96 -12.44
CA LYS A 47 -1.20 -8.23 -13.01
C LYS A 47 -0.16 -8.90 -13.89
N GLN A 48 -0.22 -10.23 -13.91
CA GLN A 48 0.46 -11.06 -14.88
C GLN A 48 -0.62 -11.84 -15.65
N GLY A 49 -0.91 -11.42 -16.88
CA GLY A 49 -2.07 -11.91 -17.62
C GLY A 49 -3.35 -11.55 -16.87
N GLN A 50 -4.17 -12.53 -16.52
CA GLN A 50 -5.41 -12.34 -15.77
C GLN A 50 -5.21 -12.46 -14.26
N THR A 51 -4.00 -12.81 -13.81
CA THR A 51 -3.71 -13.03 -12.39
C THR A 51 -3.37 -11.72 -11.69
N LEU A 52 -4.14 -11.37 -10.66
CA LEU A 52 -3.82 -10.22 -9.81
C LEU A 52 -2.72 -10.63 -8.82
N LEU A 53 -1.54 -10.01 -8.95
CA LEU A 53 -0.40 -10.27 -8.09
C LEU A 53 -0.43 -9.41 -6.83
N GLY A 54 -0.94 -8.19 -6.96
CA GLY A 54 -1.00 -7.24 -5.87
C GLY A 54 -1.54 -5.90 -6.32
N PHE A 55 -1.68 -4.98 -5.38
CA PHE A 55 -2.17 -3.63 -5.67
C PHE A 55 -1.71 -2.66 -4.58
N TYR A 56 -1.87 -1.37 -4.86
CA TYR A 56 -1.74 -0.35 -3.83
C TYR A 56 -2.83 0.71 -3.99
N ILE A 57 -3.11 1.40 -2.88
CA ILE A 57 -3.96 2.59 -2.83
C ILE A 57 -3.12 3.71 -2.22
N GLY A 58 -3.11 4.86 -2.88
CA GLY A 58 -2.46 6.07 -2.40
C GLY A 58 -3.43 7.24 -2.31
N GLU A 59 -3.04 8.26 -1.58
CA GLU A 59 -3.79 9.50 -1.45
C GLU A 59 -2.84 10.66 -1.74
N TYR A 60 -3.28 11.64 -2.55
CA TYR A 60 -2.48 12.83 -2.83
C TYR A 60 -3.22 14.08 -2.37
N VAL A 61 -2.57 14.88 -1.52
CA VAL A 61 -3.10 16.15 -1.02
C VAL A 61 -1.96 17.15 -0.90
N ALA A 62 -2.05 18.27 -1.63
CA ALA A 62 -1.17 19.44 -1.45
C ALA A 62 0.34 19.10 -1.38
N GLY A 63 0.82 18.33 -2.32
CA GLY A 63 2.26 17.99 -2.40
C GLY A 63 2.68 16.78 -1.56
N GLU A 64 1.75 16.17 -0.82
CA GLU A 64 2.01 14.99 0.00
C GLU A 64 1.25 13.79 -0.51
N ALA A 65 1.93 12.68 -0.72
CA ALA A 65 1.30 11.42 -1.10
C ALA A 65 1.47 10.41 0.04
N THR A 66 0.38 9.75 0.40
CA THR A 66 0.37 8.74 1.45
C THR A 66 0.04 7.37 0.86
N LEU A 67 0.86 6.38 1.16
CA LEU A 67 0.57 4.99 0.83
C LEU A 67 -0.44 4.48 1.85
N MET A 68 -1.69 4.29 1.41
CA MET A 68 -2.80 3.94 2.30
C MET A 68 -2.94 2.43 2.49
N ASP A 69 -2.68 1.67 1.44
CA ASP A 69 -2.76 0.22 1.45
C ASP A 69 -1.84 -0.35 0.38
N VAL A 70 -1.19 -1.45 0.67
CA VAL A 70 -0.37 -2.20 -0.28
C VAL A 70 -0.47 -3.68 0.05
N CYS A 71 -0.75 -4.48 -0.98
CA CYS A 71 -0.88 -5.93 -0.84
C CYS A 71 -0.16 -6.65 -1.95
N VAL A 72 0.49 -7.75 -1.60
CA VAL A 72 0.92 -8.77 -2.56
C VAL A 72 0.21 -10.06 -2.18
N ALA A 73 -0.45 -10.70 -3.15
CA ALA A 73 -1.15 -11.95 -2.92
C ALA A 73 -0.19 -12.98 -2.29
N PRO A 74 -0.63 -13.74 -1.25
CA PRO A 74 0.29 -14.61 -0.50
C PRO A 74 1.11 -15.57 -1.37
N ASP A 75 0.51 -16.14 -2.43
CA ASP A 75 1.20 -17.07 -3.33
C ASP A 75 2.28 -16.40 -4.17
N HIS A 76 2.33 -15.09 -4.19
CA HIS A 76 3.25 -14.30 -5.02
C HIS A 76 4.22 -13.45 -4.20
N GLN A 77 4.24 -13.61 -2.89
CA GLN A 77 5.17 -12.90 -2.01
C GLN A 77 6.60 -13.46 -2.17
N GLY A 78 7.59 -12.64 -1.81
CA GLY A 78 8.99 -13.04 -1.89
C GLY A 78 9.59 -13.00 -3.29
N GLN A 79 8.91 -12.36 -4.26
CA GLN A 79 9.34 -12.28 -5.66
C GLN A 79 9.64 -10.85 -6.12
N GLY A 80 9.67 -9.89 -5.19
CA GLY A 80 9.98 -8.49 -5.50
C GLY A 80 8.80 -7.65 -5.95
N PHE A 81 7.57 -8.17 -5.92
CA PHE A 81 6.39 -7.41 -6.36
C PHE A 81 6.03 -6.27 -5.40
N GLY A 82 6.26 -6.45 -4.10
CA GLY A 82 6.07 -5.36 -3.14
C GLY A 82 6.93 -4.15 -3.45
N LYS A 83 8.18 -4.39 -3.82
CA LYS A 83 9.09 -3.32 -4.24
C LYS A 83 8.63 -2.67 -5.54
N GLN A 84 8.15 -3.45 -6.51
CA GLN A 84 7.63 -2.90 -7.77
C GLN A 84 6.42 -2.01 -7.52
N LEU A 85 5.52 -2.41 -6.62
CA LEU A 85 4.38 -1.59 -6.21
C LEU A 85 4.83 -0.28 -5.58
N LEU A 86 5.82 -0.34 -4.69
CA LEU A 86 6.37 0.84 -4.03
C LEU A 86 7.03 1.81 -5.01
N ILE A 87 7.77 1.28 -5.98
CA ILE A 87 8.39 2.09 -7.04
C ILE A 87 7.30 2.77 -7.87
N HIS A 88 6.28 2.03 -8.29
CA HIS A 88 5.20 2.59 -9.09
C HIS A 88 4.44 3.67 -8.31
N PHE A 89 4.14 3.43 -7.05
CA PHE A 89 3.54 4.44 -6.17
C PHE A 89 4.38 5.72 -6.12
N THR A 90 5.69 5.57 -5.92
CA THR A 90 6.61 6.71 -5.85
C THR A 90 6.61 7.51 -7.14
N ASP A 91 6.73 6.83 -8.29
CA ASP A 91 6.78 7.48 -9.59
C ASP A 91 5.46 8.18 -9.93
N HIS A 92 4.34 7.54 -9.63
CA HIS A 92 3.04 8.14 -9.86
C HIS A 92 2.81 9.36 -8.97
N ALA A 93 3.17 9.27 -7.70
CA ALA A 93 3.09 10.39 -6.76
C ALA A 93 3.92 11.59 -7.25
N LYS A 94 5.14 11.34 -7.74
CA LYS A 94 5.96 12.41 -8.36
C LYS A 94 5.25 13.05 -9.52
N SER A 95 4.61 12.26 -10.38
CA SER A 95 3.89 12.79 -11.56
C SER A 95 2.72 13.69 -11.17
N LEU A 96 2.15 13.50 -9.99
CA LEU A 96 1.08 14.34 -9.44
C LEU A 96 1.60 15.62 -8.80
N GLY A 97 2.90 15.72 -8.56
CA GLY A 97 3.52 16.88 -7.91
C GLY A 97 3.92 16.66 -6.46
N ALA A 98 3.94 15.40 -5.99
CA ALA A 98 4.34 15.12 -4.61
C ALA A 98 5.81 15.47 -4.39
N THR A 99 6.08 16.10 -3.25
CA THR A 99 7.44 16.38 -2.76
C THR A 99 7.80 15.52 -1.55
N GLU A 100 6.81 14.92 -0.92
CA GLU A 100 6.99 14.05 0.24
C GLU A 100 6.05 12.85 0.16
N LEU A 101 6.55 11.70 0.62
CA LEU A 101 5.76 10.47 0.75
C LEU A 101 5.61 10.12 2.22
N PHE A 102 4.44 9.59 2.57
CA PHE A 102 4.12 9.13 3.92
C PHE A 102 3.54 7.72 3.87
N LEU A 103 3.73 6.98 4.95
CA LEU A 103 3.03 5.72 5.19
C LEU A 103 2.99 5.41 6.69
N GLU A 104 2.12 4.49 7.07
CA GLU A 104 2.12 3.90 8.39
C GLU A 104 2.27 2.39 8.25
N VAL A 105 3.04 1.80 9.14
CA VAL A 105 3.32 0.36 9.14
C VAL A 105 3.21 -0.19 10.55
N ARG A 106 2.69 -1.41 10.69
CA ARG A 106 2.66 -2.10 11.99
C ARG A 106 4.09 -2.32 12.48
N ALA A 107 4.34 -2.02 13.76
CA ALA A 107 5.67 -2.11 14.35
C ALA A 107 6.28 -3.51 14.21
N LYS A 108 5.45 -4.56 14.22
CA LYS A 108 5.90 -5.95 14.12
C LYS A 108 6.07 -6.44 12.68
N ASN A 109 5.67 -5.65 11.69
CA ASN A 109 5.85 -6.01 10.28
C ASN A 109 7.27 -5.68 9.82
N ILE A 110 8.23 -6.46 10.29
CA ILE A 110 9.66 -6.20 10.09
C ILE A 110 10.02 -6.24 8.59
N SER A 111 9.45 -7.17 7.84
CA SER A 111 9.72 -7.30 6.39
C SER A 111 9.35 -6.03 5.64
N ALA A 112 8.14 -5.50 5.87
CA ALA A 112 7.70 -4.25 5.24
C ALA A 112 8.54 -3.06 5.72
N LEU A 113 8.80 -2.99 7.02
CA LEU A 113 9.59 -1.92 7.62
C LEU A 113 10.97 -1.82 6.97
N MET A 114 11.66 -2.97 6.80
CA MET A 114 12.98 -3.01 6.17
C MET A 114 12.93 -2.59 4.71
N MET A 115 11.89 -2.99 3.97
CA MET A 115 11.70 -2.56 2.58
C MET A 115 11.56 -1.04 2.49
N TYR A 116 10.78 -0.44 3.38
CA TYR A 116 10.58 1.02 3.39
C TYR A 116 11.87 1.76 3.77
N ILE A 117 12.58 1.28 4.78
CA ILE A 117 13.88 1.86 5.18
C ILE A 117 14.87 1.78 4.00
N ASN A 118 14.96 0.64 3.34
CA ASN A 118 15.87 0.46 2.20
C ASN A 118 15.50 1.35 1.02
N TRP A 119 14.22 1.74 0.88
CA TRP A 119 13.77 2.65 -0.16
C TRP A 119 13.99 4.13 0.21
N GLY A 120 14.42 4.41 1.44
CA GLY A 120 14.77 5.75 1.89
C GLY A 120 13.77 6.41 2.82
N PHE A 121 12.76 5.66 3.31
CA PHE A 121 11.86 6.17 4.34
C PHE A 121 12.55 6.20 5.70
N VAL A 122 12.20 7.20 6.51
CA VAL A 122 12.66 7.33 7.90
C VAL A 122 11.46 7.41 8.83
N GLU A 123 11.61 6.90 10.04
CA GLU A 123 10.59 7.03 11.07
C GLU A 123 10.49 8.48 11.52
N VAL A 124 9.28 9.05 11.52
CA VAL A 124 9.02 10.42 11.97
C VAL A 124 8.05 10.47 13.14
N GLY A 125 7.44 9.36 13.50
CA GLY A 125 6.52 9.30 14.62
C GLY A 125 6.02 7.89 14.86
N ARG A 126 5.23 7.76 15.92
CA ARG A 126 4.67 6.49 16.33
C ARG A 126 3.29 6.71 16.92
N ARG A 127 2.32 5.89 16.55
CA ARG A 127 0.99 5.89 17.15
C ARG A 127 0.88 4.67 18.05
N THR A 128 0.94 4.90 19.35
CA THR A 128 0.92 3.81 20.34
C THR A 128 -0.47 3.15 20.34
N GLY A 129 -0.49 1.81 20.23
CA GLY A 129 -1.72 1.04 20.30
C GLY A 129 -2.73 1.32 19.18
N TYR A 130 -2.26 1.69 17.98
CA TYR A 130 -3.12 2.15 16.88
C TYR A 130 -3.80 1.02 16.13
N TYR A 131 -3.07 -0.07 15.85
CA TYR A 131 -3.60 -1.21 15.10
C TYR A 131 -4.12 -2.30 16.03
N PRO A 132 -5.29 -2.92 15.74
CA PRO A 132 -5.72 -4.09 16.47
C PRO A 132 -4.79 -5.29 16.20
N SER A 133 -4.59 -6.12 17.20
CA SER A 133 -3.79 -7.34 17.11
C SER A 133 -4.45 -8.47 17.90
N ASN A 134 -3.91 -9.70 17.79
CA ASN A 134 -4.48 -10.87 18.46
C ASN A 134 -4.38 -10.80 20.00
N ILE A 135 -3.50 -9.95 20.52
CA ILE A 135 -3.27 -9.80 21.97
C ILE A 135 -3.53 -8.38 22.46
N GLY A 136 -4.39 -7.61 21.73
CA GLY A 136 -4.70 -6.23 22.05
C GLY A 136 -4.40 -5.33 20.85
N TYR A 137 -3.52 -4.36 21.04
CA TYR A 137 -3.15 -3.41 20.00
C TYR A 137 -1.65 -3.36 19.83
N GLU A 138 -1.20 -3.00 18.64
CA GLU A 138 0.21 -2.75 18.37
C GLU A 138 0.40 -1.34 17.82
N ASP A 139 1.64 -0.84 17.94
CA ASP A 139 1.98 0.49 17.48
C ASP A 139 1.99 0.58 15.96
N ALA A 140 1.67 1.77 15.45
CA ALA A 140 1.92 2.15 14.07
C ALA A 140 3.19 3.01 14.02
N ILE A 141 4.10 2.69 13.12
CA ILE A 141 5.28 3.51 12.84
C ILE A 141 4.93 4.39 11.65
N VAL A 142 5.02 5.71 11.85
CA VAL A 142 4.78 6.69 10.76
C VAL A 142 6.12 6.97 10.11
N MET A 143 6.17 6.82 8.79
CA MET A 143 7.39 6.98 8.02
C MET A 143 7.20 8.02 6.92
N LYS A 144 8.31 8.67 6.54
CA LYS A 144 8.35 9.75 5.56
C LYS A 144 9.56 9.60 4.66
N LYS A 145 9.40 9.97 3.40
CA LYS A 145 10.50 10.11 2.46
C LYS A 145 10.35 11.41 1.69
N LYS A 146 11.41 12.23 1.64
CA LYS A 146 11.48 13.40 0.75
C LYS A 146 11.84 12.96 -0.66
N LEU A 147 11.19 13.55 -1.63
CA LEU A 147 11.47 13.29 -3.03
C LEU A 147 12.40 14.33 -3.66
#